data_360ef40ce86f485478d74e9340e81327
#
_entry.id   360ef40ce86f485478d74e9340e81327
#
_cell.length_a   1.000
_cell.length_b   1.000
_cell.length_c   1.000
_cell.angle_alpha   90.00
_cell.angle_beta   90.00
_cell.angle_gamma   90.00
#
_symmetry.space_group_name_H-M   'P 1'
#
loop_
_entity.id
_entity.type
_entity.pdbx_description
1 polymer ?
#
loop_
_entity_poly.entity_id
_entity_poly.type
_entity_poly.pdbx_seq_one_letter_code
_entity_poly.pdbx_strand_id
1 'polypeptide(L)'
;MSTTSGLFYGINGHMAWGGGIYRTMSPAAQLAILQDLAVTNYRCDVADGGMATIIAEALQGPFANSGVSILPVLNTLSAQWDPHSTEAAAYSLGYDMAVRCTKPLKGLVKYIECGNELDVPLKIGGDGSSSADWDPACWPSFRGVLRGMVDGVRSVDPAIQCGVNVGIPMAYRALQMLWNGISPDGSAQGVSGAASLRWDFTTYHWYESSGDIQCGGRYHACVDVLQVLKDSFNVPIWLTEWGWAGAKDTPQQAAAYTGRALAQYRSIKDKYNIQSIMMYAVIDPEFGLIQDDGVTRNPAYSVFKDFVAANPV
;
A
#
# COMPACT_ATOMS: atom_id res chain seq x y z
N MET A 1 -23.74 8.46 -9.92
CA MET A 1 -22.68 9.23 -9.24
C MET A 1 -22.28 8.40 -8.03
N SER A 2 -21.11 7.76 -8.08
CA SER A 2 -20.60 6.95 -6.96
C SER A 2 -20.09 7.90 -5.89
N THR A 3 -20.71 7.90 -4.75
CA THR A 3 -20.23 8.61 -3.56
C THR A 3 -19.05 7.84 -2.98
N THR A 4 -17.85 8.13 -3.46
CA THR A 4 -16.58 7.64 -2.89
C THR A 4 -16.14 8.44 -1.66
N SER A 5 -17.08 9.10 -1.01
CA SER A 5 -16.84 9.90 0.18
C SER A 5 -16.67 9.01 1.40
N GLY A 6 -15.45 8.71 1.78
CA GLY A 6 -15.20 8.03 3.03
C GLY A 6 -13.90 7.22 3.14
N LEU A 7 -13.09 7.12 2.08
CA LEU A 7 -11.83 6.35 2.12
C LEU A 7 -10.57 7.21 1.92
N PHE A 8 -10.72 8.54 1.75
CA PHE A 8 -9.61 9.38 1.31
C PHE A 8 -8.51 9.48 2.38
N TYR A 9 -8.86 9.80 3.61
CA TYR A 9 -7.88 9.89 4.68
C TYR A 9 -7.70 8.57 5.38
N GLY A 10 -6.53 7.98 5.24
CA GLY A 10 -6.15 6.74 5.85
C GLY A 10 -4.81 6.82 6.57
N ILE A 11 -4.48 5.74 7.26
CA ILE A 11 -3.22 5.59 7.97
C ILE A 11 -2.82 4.12 8.04
N ASN A 12 -1.53 3.87 8.15
CA ASN A 12 -0.97 2.53 8.35
C ASN A 12 -0.84 2.17 9.83
N GLY A 13 -1.01 0.89 10.14
CA GLY A 13 -0.70 0.32 11.44
C GLY A 13 -0.58 -1.19 11.38
N HIS A 14 -0.18 -1.82 12.48
CA HIS A 14 0.23 -3.22 12.50
C HIS A 14 -0.65 -4.07 13.42
N MET A 15 -1.98 -3.88 13.35
CA MET A 15 -2.94 -4.54 14.25
C MET A 15 -2.71 -6.04 14.40
N ALA A 16 -2.45 -6.75 13.32
CA ALA A 16 -2.32 -8.19 13.30
C ALA A 16 -0.86 -8.69 13.44
N TRP A 17 0.12 -7.80 13.38
CA TRP A 17 1.54 -8.18 13.36
C TRP A 17 2.07 -8.70 14.69
N GLY A 18 1.46 -8.33 15.81
CA GLY A 18 1.84 -8.82 17.13
C GLY A 18 3.22 -8.36 17.63
N GLY A 19 3.80 -7.31 17.07
CA GLY A 19 5.08 -6.70 17.47
C GLY A 19 4.89 -5.40 18.26
N GLY A 20 5.89 -5.04 19.08
CA GLY A 20 5.88 -3.78 19.80
C GLY A 20 4.62 -3.57 20.62
N ILE A 21 4.14 -2.34 20.68
CA ILE A 21 2.91 -1.95 21.40
C ILE A 21 1.65 -2.61 20.81
N TYR A 22 1.62 -2.95 19.54
CA TYR A 22 0.48 -3.60 18.90
C TYR A 22 0.17 -4.99 19.49
N ARG A 23 1.15 -5.63 20.16
CA ARG A 23 0.95 -6.89 20.88
C ARG A 23 -0.04 -6.76 22.04
N THR A 24 -0.09 -5.60 22.68
CA THR A 24 -0.89 -5.33 23.89
C THR A 24 -2.03 -4.36 23.67
N MET A 25 -1.96 -3.54 22.62
CA MET A 25 -2.98 -2.57 22.28
C MET A 25 -4.19 -3.26 21.63
N SER A 26 -5.34 -3.22 22.29
CA SER A 26 -6.56 -3.82 21.75
C SER A 26 -7.02 -3.16 20.44
N PRO A 27 -7.74 -3.88 19.56
CA PRO A 27 -8.37 -3.26 18.38
C PRO A 27 -9.29 -2.08 18.71
N ALA A 28 -9.97 -2.11 19.84
CA ALA A 28 -10.80 -0.99 20.30
C ALA A 28 -9.97 0.25 20.66
N ALA A 29 -8.80 0.07 21.27
CA ALA A 29 -7.88 1.18 21.56
C ALA A 29 -7.31 1.78 20.27
N GLN A 30 -6.96 0.94 19.29
CA GLN A 30 -6.53 1.41 17.97
C GLN A 30 -7.64 2.19 17.27
N LEU A 31 -8.88 1.66 17.27
CA LEU A 31 -10.03 2.36 16.70
C LEU A 31 -10.25 3.74 17.34
N ALA A 32 -10.09 3.87 18.66
CA ALA A 32 -10.23 5.16 19.32
C ALA A 32 -9.22 6.21 18.81
N ILE A 33 -7.98 5.78 18.52
CA ILE A 33 -6.96 6.66 17.90
C ILE A 33 -7.39 7.05 16.48
N LEU A 34 -7.85 6.09 15.67
CA LEU A 34 -8.28 6.36 14.30
C LEU A 34 -9.47 7.34 14.26
N GLN A 35 -10.41 7.20 15.18
CA GLN A 35 -11.55 8.11 15.33
C GLN A 35 -11.11 9.51 15.79
N ASP A 36 -10.13 9.60 16.70
CA ASP A 36 -9.56 10.89 17.13
C ASP A 36 -8.84 11.60 15.97
N LEU A 37 -8.21 10.84 15.06
CA LEU A 37 -7.59 11.36 13.83
C LEU A 37 -8.61 11.62 12.70
N ALA A 38 -9.87 11.24 12.88
CA ALA A 38 -10.94 11.30 11.87
C ALA A 38 -10.59 10.56 10.56
N VAL A 39 -9.77 9.49 10.63
CA VAL A 39 -9.46 8.64 9.48
C VAL A 39 -10.52 7.56 9.30
N THR A 40 -10.73 7.16 8.06
CA THR A 40 -11.77 6.20 7.68
C THR A 40 -11.21 4.97 6.97
N ASN A 41 -9.89 4.92 6.76
CA ASN A 41 -9.22 3.81 6.10
C ASN A 41 -7.95 3.42 6.87
N TYR A 42 -7.83 2.15 7.27
CA TYR A 42 -6.74 1.64 8.09
C TYR A 42 -6.05 0.48 7.38
N ARG A 43 -4.80 0.67 6.96
CA ARG A 43 -4.01 -0.35 6.27
C ARG A 43 -3.26 -1.21 7.29
N CYS A 44 -3.37 -2.53 7.15
CA CYS A 44 -2.76 -3.50 8.06
C CYS A 44 -2.16 -4.68 7.30
N ASP A 45 -0.95 -5.10 7.68
CA ASP A 45 -0.29 -6.28 7.13
C ASP A 45 -1.02 -7.57 7.51
N VAL A 46 -1.05 -8.50 6.54
CA VAL A 46 -1.55 -9.86 6.70
C VAL A 46 -0.61 -10.83 6.00
N ALA A 47 0.04 -11.71 6.75
CA ALA A 47 0.96 -12.71 6.22
C ALA A 47 0.39 -14.14 6.25
N ASP A 48 -0.62 -14.38 7.07
CA ASP A 48 -1.23 -15.69 7.24
C ASP A 48 -2.70 -15.63 7.68
N GLY A 49 -3.34 -16.79 7.75
CA GLY A 49 -4.76 -16.88 8.14
C GLY A 49 -5.05 -16.49 9.59
N GLY A 50 -4.07 -16.61 10.49
CA GLY A 50 -4.19 -16.17 11.89
C GLY A 50 -4.27 -14.65 11.98
N MET A 51 -3.36 -13.95 11.29
CA MET A 51 -3.40 -12.50 11.17
C MET A 51 -4.71 -12.01 10.53
N ALA A 52 -5.16 -12.68 9.48
CA ALA A 52 -6.44 -12.37 8.84
C ALA A 52 -7.63 -12.56 9.78
N THR A 53 -7.59 -13.57 10.67
CA THR A 53 -8.62 -13.81 11.67
C THR A 53 -8.69 -12.67 12.70
N ILE A 54 -7.54 -12.14 13.16
CA ILE A 54 -7.49 -10.99 14.05
C ILE A 54 -8.20 -9.78 13.42
N ILE A 55 -7.95 -9.51 12.13
CA ILE A 55 -8.63 -8.43 11.41
C ILE A 55 -10.13 -8.71 11.26
N ALA A 56 -10.52 -9.96 10.94
CA ALA A 56 -11.92 -10.33 10.84
C ALA A 56 -12.68 -10.16 12.16
N GLU A 57 -12.09 -10.57 13.28
CA GLU A 57 -12.65 -10.36 14.62
C GLU A 57 -12.77 -8.88 14.96
N ALA A 58 -11.78 -8.06 14.60
CA ALA A 58 -11.86 -6.61 14.77
C ALA A 58 -13.01 -6.01 13.97
N LEU A 59 -13.19 -6.40 12.70
CA LEU A 59 -14.27 -5.93 11.82
C LEU A 59 -15.66 -6.37 12.30
N GLN A 60 -15.78 -7.55 12.89
CA GLN A 60 -17.04 -8.06 13.47
C GLN A 60 -17.29 -7.53 14.88
N GLY A 61 -16.27 -7.01 15.55
CA GLY A 61 -16.29 -6.48 16.90
C GLY A 61 -16.21 -4.94 16.93
N PRO A 62 -15.12 -4.36 17.46
CA PRO A 62 -15.03 -2.91 17.69
C PRO A 62 -15.15 -2.06 16.42
N PHE A 63 -14.71 -2.56 15.27
CA PHE A 63 -14.81 -1.85 14.00
C PHE A 63 -16.18 -1.97 13.33
N ALA A 64 -17.06 -2.84 13.80
CA ALA A 64 -18.39 -2.98 13.24
C ALA A 64 -19.16 -1.64 13.32
N ASN A 65 -19.64 -1.16 12.18
CA ASN A 65 -20.36 0.12 12.04
C ASN A 65 -19.59 1.37 12.54
N SER A 66 -18.27 1.28 12.70
CA SER A 66 -17.44 2.41 13.16
C SER A 66 -17.26 3.50 12.12
N GLY A 67 -17.53 3.21 10.85
CA GLY A 67 -17.16 4.07 9.71
C GLY A 67 -15.70 3.93 9.26
N VAL A 68 -14.88 3.13 9.94
CA VAL A 68 -13.50 2.86 9.56
C VAL A 68 -13.41 1.54 8.81
N SER A 69 -12.94 1.59 7.58
CA SER A 69 -12.61 0.40 6.77
C SER A 69 -11.19 -0.07 7.06
N ILE A 70 -10.95 -1.37 6.93
CA ILE A 70 -9.59 -1.91 6.97
C ILE A 70 -9.19 -2.33 5.54
N LEU A 71 -7.99 -1.93 5.10
CA LEU A 71 -7.31 -2.42 3.91
C LEU A 71 -6.26 -3.45 4.35
N PRO A 72 -6.53 -4.75 4.24
CA PRO A 72 -5.50 -5.76 4.43
C PRO A 72 -4.50 -5.70 3.29
N VAL A 73 -3.19 -5.75 3.61
CA VAL A 73 -2.13 -5.91 2.63
C VAL A 73 -1.50 -7.30 2.77
N LEU A 74 -1.53 -8.09 1.71
CA LEU A 74 -0.89 -9.40 1.66
C LEU A 74 0.62 -9.20 1.60
N ASN A 75 1.29 -9.38 2.73
CA ASN A 75 2.72 -9.19 2.86
C ASN A 75 3.41 -10.53 3.07
N THR A 76 4.18 -11.00 2.08
CA THR A 76 4.84 -12.31 2.11
C THR A 76 5.91 -12.44 3.17
N LEU A 77 6.31 -11.38 3.86
CA LEU A 77 7.51 -11.38 4.69
C LEU A 77 8.76 -11.89 3.93
N SER A 78 9.91 -11.32 4.19
CA SER A 78 11.18 -11.68 3.52
C SER A 78 11.57 -13.16 3.63
N ALA A 79 11.00 -13.90 4.57
CA ALA A 79 11.28 -15.33 4.77
C ALA A 79 10.37 -16.29 3.98
N GLN A 80 9.30 -15.77 3.36
CA GLN A 80 8.29 -16.61 2.71
C GLN A 80 8.41 -16.60 1.18
N TRP A 81 8.93 -15.52 0.58
CA TRP A 81 9.08 -15.40 -0.85
C TRP A 81 10.56 -15.23 -1.23
N ASP A 82 10.98 -16.06 -2.17
CA ASP A 82 12.31 -15.99 -2.79
C ASP A 82 12.17 -15.39 -4.20
N PRO A 83 12.76 -14.19 -4.47
CA PRO A 83 12.72 -13.59 -5.78
C PRO A 83 13.41 -14.42 -6.89
N HIS A 84 14.27 -15.37 -6.53
CA HIS A 84 14.93 -16.29 -7.47
C HIS A 84 14.13 -17.59 -7.70
N SER A 85 12.97 -17.77 -7.06
CA SER A 85 12.11 -18.94 -7.28
C SER A 85 11.53 -18.93 -8.70
N THR A 86 11.08 -20.11 -9.16
CA THR A 86 10.38 -20.18 -10.46
C THR A 86 9.04 -19.42 -10.40
N GLU A 87 8.58 -18.95 -11.56
CA GLU A 87 7.27 -18.30 -11.64
C GLU A 87 6.13 -19.17 -11.09
N ALA A 88 6.15 -20.47 -11.39
CA ALA A 88 5.12 -21.41 -10.94
C ALA A 88 5.14 -21.58 -9.40
N ALA A 89 6.33 -21.68 -8.80
CA ALA A 89 6.47 -21.77 -7.35
C ALA A 89 6.00 -20.48 -6.66
N ALA A 90 6.41 -19.31 -7.17
CA ALA A 90 5.99 -18.03 -6.67
C ALA A 90 4.47 -17.81 -6.82
N TYR A 91 3.89 -18.22 -7.95
CA TYR A 91 2.44 -18.17 -8.17
C TYR A 91 1.69 -19.02 -7.14
N SER A 92 2.13 -20.28 -6.92
CA SER A 92 1.49 -21.15 -5.95
C SER A 92 1.57 -20.58 -4.54
N LEU A 93 2.73 -20.04 -4.14
CA LEU A 93 2.90 -19.38 -2.84
C LEU A 93 1.94 -18.19 -2.68
N GLY A 94 1.88 -17.29 -3.65
CA GLY A 94 0.99 -16.13 -3.63
C GLY A 94 -0.49 -16.53 -3.60
N TYR A 95 -0.88 -17.51 -4.41
CA TYR A 95 -2.25 -18.03 -4.46
C TYR A 95 -2.68 -18.64 -3.13
N ASP A 96 -1.88 -19.57 -2.58
CA ASP A 96 -2.20 -20.25 -1.33
C ASP A 96 -2.26 -19.29 -0.14
N MET A 97 -1.33 -18.32 -0.10
CA MET A 97 -1.34 -17.25 0.90
C MET A 97 -2.62 -16.43 0.80
N ALA A 98 -2.94 -15.94 -0.40
CA ALA A 98 -4.13 -15.13 -0.63
C ALA A 98 -5.40 -15.87 -0.26
N VAL A 99 -5.54 -17.15 -0.64
CA VAL A 99 -6.69 -17.97 -0.25
C VAL A 99 -6.82 -18.09 1.27
N ARG A 100 -5.70 -18.35 1.98
CA ARG A 100 -5.72 -18.47 3.45
C ARG A 100 -6.09 -17.17 4.13
N CYS A 101 -5.55 -16.04 3.65
CA CYS A 101 -5.81 -14.73 4.24
C CYS A 101 -7.20 -14.20 3.89
N THR A 102 -7.71 -14.45 2.68
CA THR A 102 -9.00 -13.91 2.25
C THR A 102 -10.20 -14.65 2.85
N LYS A 103 -10.06 -15.95 3.14
CA LYS A 103 -11.17 -16.75 3.71
C LYS A 103 -11.81 -16.13 4.96
N PRO A 104 -11.06 -15.75 6.00
CA PRO A 104 -11.65 -15.09 7.19
C PRO A 104 -12.25 -13.71 6.88
N LEU A 105 -11.75 -13.03 5.83
CA LEU A 105 -12.12 -11.67 5.47
C LEU A 105 -13.30 -11.58 4.47
N LYS A 106 -13.76 -12.73 3.96
CA LYS A 106 -14.83 -12.80 2.96
C LYS A 106 -16.09 -12.09 3.43
N GLY A 107 -16.59 -11.16 2.61
CA GLY A 107 -17.77 -10.36 2.92
C GLY A 107 -17.56 -9.27 3.99
N LEU A 108 -16.36 -9.16 4.58
CA LEU A 108 -16.02 -8.15 5.59
C LEU A 108 -15.22 -6.98 5.01
N VAL A 109 -14.42 -7.22 3.96
CA VAL A 109 -13.60 -6.21 3.29
C VAL A 109 -14.00 -6.06 1.83
N LYS A 110 -13.80 -4.88 1.27
CA LYS A 110 -14.07 -4.58 -0.15
C LYS A 110 -12.78 -4.51 -0.97
N TYR A 111 -11.65 -4.31 -0.32
CA TYR A 111 -10.36 -4.06 -0.94
C TYR A 111 -9.29 -4.90 -0.26
N ILE A 112 -8.36 -5.44 -1.04
CA ILE A 112 -7.14 -6.09 -0.57
C ILE A 112 -5.98 -5.57 -1.43
N GLU A 113 -4.89 -5.20 -0.80
CA GLU A 113 -3.63 -4.88 -1.48
C GLU A 113 -2.77 -6.13 -1.60
N CYS A 114 -2.32 -6.44 -2.82
CA CYS A 114 -1.53 -7.63 -3.13
C CYS A 114 -0.05 -7.28 -3.23
N GLY A 115 0.72 -7.73 -2.26
CA GLY A 115 2.15 -7.45 -2.12
C GLY A 115 2.44 -6.14 -1.36
N ASN A 116 3.58 -6.13 -0.68
CA ASN A 116 4.16 -4.93 -0.09
C ASN A 116 5.61 -4.81 -0.54
N GLU A 117 5.91 -3.84 -1.41
CA GLU A 117 7.26 -3.50 -1.87
C GLU A 117 8.07 -4.68 -2.42
N LEU A 118 7.40 -5.63 -3.06
CA LEU A 118 8.05 -6.84 -3.60
C LEU A 118 8.98 -6.53 -4.78
N ASP A 119 8.96 -5.32 -5.32
CA ASP A 119 9.87 -4.82 -6.36
C ASP A 119 11.26 -4.47 -5.82
N VAL A 120 11.37 -4.14 -4.52
CA VAL A 120 12.63 -3.66 -3.92
C VAL A 120 13.82 -4.60 -4.17
N PRO A 121 13.75 -5.92 -3.94
CA PRO A 121 14.87 -6.83 -4.18
C PRO A 121 15.20 -7.05 -5.66
N LEU A 122 14.35 -6.61 -6.59
CA LEU A 122 14.55 -6.79 -8.02
C LEU A 122 15.33 -5.64 -8.68
N LYS A 123 15.51 -4.53 -7.97
CA LYS A 123 16.18 -3.36 -8.54
C LYS A 123 17.69 -3.56 -8.58
N ILE A 124 18.27 -3.58 -9.78
CA ILE A 124 19.70 -3.77 -10.01
C ILE A 124 20.45 -2.49 -10.38
N GLY A 125 19.73 -1.42 -10.71
CA GLY A 125 20.34 -0.13 -11.09
C GLY A 125 19.34 1.00 -11.18
N GLY A 126 19.78 2.18 -11.61
CA GLY A 126 18.96 3.36 -11.88
C GLY A 126 18.03 3.79 -10.72
N ASP A 127 16.89 4.38 -11.06
CA ASP A 127 15.87 4.83 -10.11
C ASP A 127 14.55 4.04 -10.19
N GLY A 128 14.45 3.07 -11.09
CA GLY A 128 13.27 2.23 -11.34
C GLY A 128 12.43 2.67 -12.53
N SER A 129 12.76 3.77 -13.18
CA SER A 129 12.00 4.32 -14.31
C SER A 129 12.28 3.63 -15.66
N SER A 130 13.34 2.84 -15.74
CA SER A 130 13.73 2.09 -16.93
C SER A 130 13.52 0.58 -16.76
N SER A 131 13.23 -0.12 -17.85
CA SER A 131 13.19 -1.59 -17.82
C SER A 131 14.57 -2.20 -17.50
N ALA A 132 15.65 -1.53 -17.86
CA ALA A 132 17.02 -1.95 -17.54
C ALA A 132 17.38 -1.87 -16.04
N ASP A 133 16.56 -1.23 -15.23
CA ASP A 133 16.78 -1.10 -13.79
C ASP A 133 16.38 -2.37 -13.02
N TRP A 134 15.72 -3.32 -13.68
CA TRP A 134 15.09 -4.49 -13.08
C TRP A 134 15.76 -5.79 -13.50
N ASP A 135 15.95 -6.70 -12.54
CA ASP A 135 16.58 -8.00 -12.78
C ASP A 135 15.65 -8.92 -13.59
N PRO A 136 16.01 -9.27 -14.84
CA PRO A 136 15.20 -10.17 -15.65
C PRO A 136 15.15 -11.61 -15.09
N ALA A 137 16.12 -12.01 -14.27
CA ALA A 137 16.13 -13.35 -13.66
C ALA A 137 15.11 -13.48 -12.53
N CYS A 138 14.88 -12.40 -11.76
CA CYS A 138 13.92 -12.38 -10.67
C CYS A 138 12.48 -12.02 -11.13
N TRP A 139 12.36 -11.42 -12.32
CA TRP A 139 11.08 -10.93 -12.83
C TRP A 139 9.95 -11.96 -12.92
N PRO A 140 10.20 -13.22 -13.38
CA PRO A 140 9.17 -14.25 -13.42
C PRO A 140 8.59 -14.58 -12.03
N SER A 141 9.44 -14.66 -11.00
CA SER A 141 9.01 -14.89 -9.62
C SER A 141 8.14 -13.75 -9.10
N PHE A 142 8.56 -12.49 -9.30
CA PHE A 142 7.80 -11.30 -8.92
C PHE A 142 6.41 -11.26 -9.57
N ARG A 143 6.35 -11.49 -10.87
CA ARG A 143 5.07 -11.57 -11.58
C ARG A 143 4.23 -12.74 -11.08
N GLY A 144 4.85 -13.88 -10.84
CA GLY A 144 4.18 -15.09 -10.35
C GLY A 144 3.49 -14.85 -9.01
N VAL A 145 4.21 -14.32 -8.02
CA VAL A 145 3.66 -14.11 -6.68
C VAL A 145 2.48 -13.13 -6.70
N LEU A 146 2.59 -12.02 -7.41
CA LEU A 146 1.51 -11.02 -7.51
C LEU A 146 0.27 -11.57 -8.25
N ARG A 147 0.48 -12.31 -9.34
CA ARG A 147 -0.62 -13.00 -10.04
C ARG A 147 -1.31 -14.01 -9.14
N GLY A 148 -0.52 -14.82 -8.44
CA GLY A 148 -1.04 -15.78 -7.48
C GLY A 148 -1.90 -15.11 -6.42
N MET A 149 -1.44 -13.98 -5.84
CA MET A 149 -2.21 -13.23 -4.85
C MET A 149 -3.54 -12.73 -5.42
N VAL A 150 -3.54 -12.08 -6.57
CA VAL A 150 -4.78 -11.55 -7.19
C VAL A 150 -5.76 -12.68 -7.51
N ASP A 151 -5.27 -13.76 -8.12
CA ASP A 151 -6.10 -14.92 -8.47
C ASP A 151 -6.64 -15.64 -7.22
N GLY A 152 -5.82 -15.76 -6.18
CA GLY A 152 -6.21 -16.36 -4.91
C GLY A 152 -7.30 -15.56 -4.18
N VAL A 153 -7.17 -14.23 -4.12
CA VAL A 153 -8.23 -13.36 -3.58
C VAL A 153 -9.53 -13.55 -4.35
N ARG A 154 -9.47 -13.43 -5.68
CA ARG A 154 -10.67 -13.55 -6.54
C ARG A 154 -11.31 -14.94 -6.51
N SER A 155 -10.53 -15.98 -6.26
CA SER A 155 -11.06 -17.35 -6.11
C SER A 155 -11.92 -17.54 -4.85
N VAL A 156 -11.63 -16.75 -3.79
CA VAL A 156 -12.39 -16.79 -2.53
C VAL A 156 -13.59 -15.85 -2.58
N ASP A 157 -13.35 -14.62 -3.04
CA ASP A 157 -14.41 -13.61 -3.16
C ASP A 157 -14.14 -12.71 -4.38
N PRO A 158 -14.84 -12.93 -5.51
CA PRO A 158 -14.66 -12.15 -6.74
C PRO A 158 -15.17 -10.69 -6.62
N ALA A 159 -15.86 -10.33 -5.55
CA ALA A 159 -16.31 -8.97 -5.31
C ALA A 159 -15.22 -8.08 -4.68
N ILE A 160 -14.15 -8.68 -4.14
CA ILE A 160 -13.04 -7.93 -3.57
C ILE A 160 -12.20 -7.33 -4.69
N GLN A 161 -11.97 -6.03 -4.60
CA GLN A 161 -11.07 -5.30 -5.49
C GLN A 161 -9.62 -5.47 -5.02
N CYS A 162 -8.74 -5.80 -5.98
CA CYS A 162 -7.32 -6.03 -5.71
C CYS A 162 -6.49 -4.82 -6.12
N GLY A 163 -5.63 -4.34 -5.21
CA GLY A 163 -4.55 -3.39 -5.50
C GLY A 163 -3.22 -4.09 -5.70
N VAL A 164 -2.30 -3.47 -6.44
CA VAL A 164 -0.92 -3.95 -6.59
C VAL A 164 0.05 -2.80 -6.33
N ASN A 165 1.08 -3.11 -5.57
CA ASN A 165 2.02 -2.17 -4.95
C ASN A 165 3.43 -2.27 -5.53
N VAL A 166 4.14 -1.15 -5.47
CA VAL A 166 5.59 -1.02 -5.60
C VAL A 166 6.13 -0.03 -4.57
N GLY A 167 7.34 -0.27 -4.06
CA GLY A 167 8.00 0.55 -3.05
C GLY A 167 9.05 1.52 -3.59
N ILE A 168 9.67 1.21 -4.73
CA ILE A 168 10.65 2.10 -5.35
C ILE A 168 9.93 3.33 -5.94
N PRO A 169 10.32 4.57 -5.60
CA PRO A 169 9.57 5.77 -5.97
C PRO A 169 9.32 5.96 -7.46
N MET A 170 10.24 5.51 -8.33
CA MET A 170 10.09 5.61 -9.79
C MET A 170 9.69 4.27 -10.44
N ALA A 171 9.19 3.31 -9.67
CA ALA A 171 8.86 1.96 -10.15
C ALA A 171 7.56 1.88 -10.99
N TYR A 172 7.02 3.00 -11.45
CA TYR A 172 5.89 2.97 -12.39
C TYR A 172 6.19 2.10 -13.63
N ARG A 173 7.49 1.98 -14.01
CA ARG A 173 7.89 1.11 -15.11
C ARG A 173 7.67 -0.37 -14.81
N ALA A 174 7.93 -0.81 -13.59
CA ALA A 174 7.62 -2.18 -13.17
C ALA A 174 6.11 -2.47 -13.28
N LEU A 175 5.26 -1.56 -12.78
CA LEU A 175 3.81 -1.68 -12.94
C LEU A 175 3.38 -1.72 -14.42
N GLN A 176 3.96 -0.87 -15.27
CA GLN A 176 3.67 -0.89 -16.72
C GLN A 176 4.04 -2.23 -17.36
N MET A 177 5.19 -2.81 -16.99
CA MET A 177 5.63 -4.10 -17.49
C MET A 177 4.68 -5.23 -17.05
N LEU A 178 4.29 -5.26 -15.78
CA LEU A 178 3.29 -6.21 -15.26
C LEU A 178 1.96 -6.09 -16.01
N TRP A 179 1.46 -4.85 -16.17
CA TRP A 179 0.20 -4.58 -16.85
C TRP A 179 0.22 -4.97 -18.33
N ASN A 180 1.32 -4.72 -19.01
CA ASN A 180 1.47 -5.00 -20.43
C ASN A 180 1.96 -6.43 -20.72
N GLY A 181 2.31 -7.22 -19.71
CA GLY A 181 2.84 -8.56 -19.87
C GLY A 181 4.21 -8.60 -20.55
N ILE A 182 5.11 -7.67 -20.18
CA ILE A 182 6.44 -7.52 -20.75
C ILE A 182 7.48 -7.71 -19.64
N SER A 183 8.59 -8.40 -19.93
CA SER A 183 9.73 -8.51 -19.01
C SER A 183 10.75 -7.38 -19.20
N PRO A 184 11.72 -7.23 -18.28
CA PRO A 184 12.78 -6.23 -18.38
C PRO A 184 13.61 -6.32 -19.67
N ASP A 185 13.80 -7.50 -20.23
CA ASP A 185 14.49 -7.75 -21.50
C ASP A 185 13.63 -7.46 -22.75
N GLY A 186 12.38 -7.01 -22.55
CA GLY A 186 11.45 -6.68 -23.61
C GLY A 186 10.68 -7.88 -24.20
N SER A 187 10.95 -9.11 -23.75
CA SER A 187 10.20 -10.28 -24.20
C SER A 187 8.77 -10.26 -23.65
N ALA A 188 7.86 -10.84 -24.42
CA ALA A 188 6.49 -11.07 -23.95
C ALA A 188 6.51 -12.11 -22.83
N GLN A 189 5.73 -11.86 -21.79
CA GLN A 189 5.70 -12.68 -20.60
C GLN A 189 4.73 -13.84 -20.73
N GLY A 190 5.19 -14.98 -20.23
CA GLY A 190 4.34 -16.13 -20.02
C GLY A 190 4.01 -16.93 -21.26
N VAL A 191 3.58 -18.12 -20.99
CA VAL A 191 2.95 -19.01 -21.96
C VAL A 191 1.61 -18.39 -22.31
N SER A 192 1.21 -18.52 -23.54
CA SER A 192 0.03 -17.95 -24.14
C SER A 192 -1.12 -17.65 -23.17
N GLY A 193 -1.51 -16.39 -23.06
CA GLY A 193 -2.67 -15.92 -22.30
C GLY A 193 -2.43 -15.61 -20.81
N ALA A 194 -1.26 -15.94 -20.24
CA ALA A 194 -0.96 -15.69 -18.81
C ALA A 194 -0.14 -14.42 -18.58
N ALA A 195 0.04 -13.61 -19.60
CA ALA A 195 1.11 -12.64 -19.65
C ALA A 195 0.87 -11.39 -18.78
N SER A 196 -0.33 -10.88 -18.74
CA SER A 196 -0.61 -9.59 -18.10
C SER A 196 -1.31 -9.76 -16.76
N LEU A 197 -0.93 -8.93 -15.80
CA LEU A 197 -1.61 -8.80 -14.51
C LEU A 197 -2.58 -7.63 -14.57
N ARG A 198 -3.79 -7.81 -14.04
CA ARG A 198 -4.81 -6.76 -13.95
C ARG A 198 -5.27 -6.60 -12.51
N TRP A 199 -5.30 -5.36 -12.07
CA TRP A 199 -5.76 -4.94 -10.75
C TRP A 199 -6.84 -3.87 -10.86
N ASP A 200 -7.53 -3.61 -9.77
CA ASP A 200 -8.70 -2.75 -9.74
C ASP A 200 -8.37 -1.33 -9.26
N PHE A 201 -7.29 -1.16 -8.52
CA PHE A 201 -6.73 0.13 -8.11
C PHE A 201 -5.20 0.02 -7.97
N THR A 202 -4.48 1.07 -8.40
CA THR A 202 -3.02 1.12 -8.31
C THR A 202 -2.62 1.64 -6.94
N THR A 203 -1.79 0.90 -6.22
CA THR A 203 -1.25 1.34 -4.94
C THR A 203 0.20 1.76 -5.11
N TYR A 204 0.59 2.84 -4.42
CA TYR A 204 1.90 3.45 -4.61
C TYR A 204 2.43 4.03 -3.31
N HIS A 205 3.77 4.00 -3.13
CA HIS A 205 4.45 4.58 -1.97
C HIS A 205 5.24 5.82 -2.36
N TRP A 206 5.15 6.88 -1.55
CA TRP A 206 5.88 8.11 -1.80
C TRP A 206 6.24 8.84 -0.51
N TYR A 207 7.53 8.84 -0.17
CA TYR A 207 8.04 9.53 1.01
C TYR A 207 8.70 10.87 0.65
N GLU A 208 8.83 11.80 1.61
CA GLU A 208 9.46 13.12 1.44
C GLU A 208 10.85 13.01 0.82
N SER A 209 11.61 11.98 1.19
CA SER A 209 12.95 11.73 0.64
C SER A 209 13.00 11.55 -0.88
N SER A 210 11.85 11.30 -1.51
CA SER A 210 11.70 11.17 -2.97
C SER A 210 11.33 12.48 -3.66
N GLY A 211 11.10 13.55 -2.90
CA GLY A 211 10.74 14.87 -3.44
C GLY A 211 9.26 15.00 -3.80
N ASP A 212 8.96 15.84 -4.79
CA ASP A 212 7.60 16.08 -5.25
C ASP A 212 7.14 14.95 -6.19
N ILE A 213 6.03 14.29 -5.88
CA ILE A 213 5.44 13.21 -6.69
C ILE A 213 5.00 13.69 -8.10
N GLN A 214 4.72 14.99 -8.25
CA GLN A 214 4.42 15.59 -9.55
C GLN A 214 5.68 16.01 -10.32
N CYS A 215 6.86 15.83 -9.73
CA CYS A 215 8.16 16.17 -10.31
C CYS A 215 9.26 15.22 -9.80
N GLY A 216 9.04 13.91 -9.89
CA GLY A 216 10.00 12.89 -9.47
C GLY A 216 11.15 12.68 -10.46
N GLY A 217 12.17 11.94 -10.01
CA GLY A 217 13.30 11.47 -10.83
C GLY A 217 14.60 12.22 -10.62
N ARG A 218 15.67 11.46 -10.34
CA ARG A 218 17.03 12.01 -10.16
C ARG A 218 17.79 12.16 -11.47
N TYR A 219 17.46 11.37 -12.48
CA TYR A 219 18.24 11.18 -13.70
C TYR A 219 17.57 11.72 -14.96
N HIS A 220 16.34 12.22 -14.84
CA HIS A 220 15.54 12.66 -15.96
C HIS A 220 14.95 14.06 -15.72
N ALA A 221 14.44 14.67 -16.78
CA ALA A 221 13.54 15.78 -16.60
C ALA A 221 12.38 15.36 -15.69
N CYS A 222 11.93 16.30 -14.87
CA CYS A 222 10.80 16.17 -13.94
C CYS A 222 9.66 15.29 -14.50
N VAL A 223 9.36 14.20 -13.79
CA VAL A 223 8.30 13.24 -14.16
C VAL A 223 7.12 13.39 -13.21
N ASP A 224 5.95 13.69 -13.75
CA ASP A 224 4.69 13.63 -13.00
C ASP A 224 4.27 12.15 -12.86
N VAL A 225 4.67 11.52 -11.74
CA VAL A 225 4.45 10.09 -11.50
C VAL A 225 2.95 9.77 -11.46
N LEU A 226 2.14 10.64 -10.86
CA LEU A 226 0.68 10.43 -10.79
C LEU A 226 0.03 10.47 -12.19
N GLN A 227 0.52 11.34 -13.07
CA GLN A 227 0.05 11.39 -14.45
C GLN A 227 0.43 10.11 -15.20
N VAL A 228 1.66 9.61 -15.00
CA VAL A 228 2.10 8.35 -15.62
C VAL A 228 1.22 7.19 -15.16
N LEU A 229 0.94 7.08 -13.85
CA LEU A 229 0.09 6.01 -13.32
C LEU A 229 -1.34 6.08 -13.88
N LYS A 230 -1.92 7.29 -13.89
CA LYS A 230 -3.26 7.52 -14.44
C LYS A 230 -3.36 7.14 -15.91
N ASP A 231 -2.42 7.58 -16.73
CA ASP A 231 -2.42 7.33 -18.17
C ASP A 231 -2.13 5.87 -18.52
N SER A 232 -1.31 5.19 -17.68
CA SER A 232 -0.95 3.79 -17.91
C SER A 232 -2.07 2.81 -17.59
N PHE A 233 -2.86 3.05 -16.54
CA PHE A 233 -3.76 2.04 -15.99
C PHE A 233 -5.23 2.47 -16.01
N ASN A 234 -5.50 3.76 -15.93
CA ASN A 234 -6.87 4.34 -15.88
C ASN A 234 -7.77 3.72 -14.79
N VAL A 235 -7.15 3.32 -13.67
CA VAL A 235 -7.84 2.86 -12.46
C VAL A 235 -7.57 3.85 -11.32
N PRO A 236 -8.33 3.82 -10.21
CA PRO A 236 -8.06 4.67 -9.06
C PRO A 236 -6.63 4.51 -8.53
N ILE A 237 -6.04 5.61 -8.04
CA ILE A 237 -4.73 5.62 -7.38
C ILE A 237 -4.96 5.72 -5.87
N TRP A 238 -4.29 4.86 -5.12
CA TRP A 238 -4.19 4.92 -3.66
C TRP A 238 -2.72 5.10 -3.28
N LEU A 239 -2.40 6.18 -2.56
CA LEU A 239 -1.09 6.34 -1.95
C LEU A 239 -1.11 5.59 -0.62
N THR A 240 -0.81 4.29 -0.67
CA THR A 240 -0.96 3.38 0.48
C THR A 240 0.15 3.53 1.50
N GLU A 241 1.25 4.19 1.15
CA GLU A 241 2.22 4.73 2.11
C GLU A 241 2.72 6.10 1.63
N TRP A 242 2.69 7.06 2.55
CA TRP A 242 3.38 8.33 2.42
C TRP A 242 3.79 8.82 3.82
N GLY A 243 4.89 9.54 3.90
CA GLY A 243 5.42 10.02 5.17
C GLY A 243 6.63 10.93 4.98
N TRP A 244 7.09 11.49 6.08
CA TRP A 244 8.31 12.28 6.11
C TRP A 244 9.58 11.42 5.89
N ALA A 245 10.78 12.02 6.01
CA ALA A 245 12.04 11.34 5.71
C ALA A 245 12.59 10.46 6.88
N GLY A 246 11.73 10.06 7.81
CA GLY A 246 12.09 9.23 8.95
C GLY A 246 13.00 9.96 9.94
N ALA A 247 13.96 9.25 10.51
CA ALA A 247 14.90 9.79 11.51
C ALA A 247 15.78 10.95 11.01
N LYS A 248 15.72 11.31 9.73
CA LYS A 248 16.41 12.49 9.17
C LYS A 248 15.70 13.79 9.51
N ASP A 249 14.42 13.73 9.83
CA ASP A 249 13.61 14.90 10.15
C ASP A 249 13.52 15.12 11.67
N THR A 250 13.56 16.38 12.05
CA THR A 250 13.10 16.76 13.38
C THR A 250 11.58 16.62 13.47
N PRO A 251 11.01 16.48 14.68
CA PRO A 251 9.54 16.42 14.84
C PRO A 251 8.80 17.60 14.21
N GLN A 252 9.41 18.79 14.18
CA GLN A 252 8.84 19.99 13.56
C GLN A 252 8.88 19.91 12.03
N GLN A 253 9.92 19.36 11.44
CA GLN A 253 10.03 19.12 10.00
C GLN A 253 8.99 18.08 9.56
N ALA A 254 8.88 16.98 10.29
CA ALA A 254 7.85 15.96 10.07
C ALA A 254 6.42 16.55 10.10
N ALA A 255 6.12 17.40 11.09
CA ALA A 255 4.85 18.09 11.20
C ALA A 255 4.59 19.04 10.02
N ALA A 256 5.60 19.82 9.64
CA ALA A 256 5.50 20.73 8.50
C ALA A 256 5.31 19.99 7.18
N TYR A 257 6.01 18.87 6.97
CA TYR A 257 5.82 18.02 5.80
C TYR A 257 4.39 17.45 5.77
N THR A 258 3.92 16.88 6.90
CA THR A 258 2.58 16.30 7.01
C THR A 258 1.51 17.28 6.54
N GLY A 259 1.57 18.54 6.99
CA GLY A 259 0.62 19.56 6.57
C GLY A 259 0.70 19.88 5.08
N ARG A 260 1.92 20.02 4.52
CA ARG A 260 2.12 20.27 3.09
C ARG A 260 1.62 19.11 2.22
N ALA A 261 1.96 17.88 2.59
CA ALA A 261 1.58 16.68 1.84
C ALA A 261 0.05 16.49 1.82
N LEU A 262 -0.62 16.63 2.96
CA LEU A 262 -2.09 16.58 3.04
C LEU A 262 -2.75 17.63 2.15
N ALA A 263 -2.25 18.87 2.18
CA ALA A 263 -2.77 19.95 1.34
C ALA A 263 -2.56 19.66 -0.15
N GLN A 264 -1.38 19.20 -0.54
CA GLN A 264 -1.07 18.82 -1.92
C GLN A 264 -2.00 17.71 -2.39
N TYR A 265 -2.00 16.56 -1.72
CA TYR A 265 -2.78 15.40 -2.16
C TYR A 265 -4.28 15.70 -2.25
N ARG A 266 -4.82 16.44 -1.28
CA ARG A 266 -6.21 16.88 -1.32
C ARG A 266 -6.50 17.78 -2.53
N SER A 267 -5.61 18.70 -2.86
CA SER A 267 -5.80 19.64 -3.96
C SER A 267 -5.78 18.99 -5.34
N ILE A 268 -5.05 17.86 -5.47
CA ILE A 268 -4.85 17.18 -6.75
C ILE A 268 -5.67 15.89 -6.90
N LYS A 269 -6.42 15.47 -5.88
CA LYS A 269 -7.09 14.17 -5.84
C LYS A 269 -7.99 13.90 -7.05
N ASP A 270 -8.76 14.89 -7.45
CA ASP A 270 -9.71 14.73 -8.56
C ASP A 270 -8.98 14.73 -9.92
N LYS A 271 -7.89 15.51 -10.04
CA LYS A 271 -7.05 15.51 -11.26
C LYS A 271 -6.51 14.12 -11.58
N TYR A 272 -6.03 13.40 -10.57
CA TYR A 272 -5.35 12.10 -10.76
C TYR A 272 -6.21 10.89 -10.36
N ASN A 273 -7.47 11.09 -9.96
CA ASN A 273 -8.32 10.03 -9.41
C ASN A 273 -7.69 9.34 -8.18
N ILE A 274 -7.16 10.15 -7.25
CA ILE A 274 -6.65 9.63 -5.97
C ILE A 274 -7.83 9.39 -5.05
N GLN A 275 -8.10 8.14 -4.71
CA GLN A 275 -9.21 7.76 -3.84
C GLN A 275 -8.82 7.61 -2.38
N SER A 276 -7.56 7.31 -2.08
CA SER A 276 -7.07 7.18 -0.71
C SER A 276 -5.63 7.61 -0.59
N ILE A 277 -5.30 8.22 0.55
CA ILE A 277 -3.94 8.53 0.97
C ILE A 277 -3.75 8.00 2.39
N MET A 278 -2.77 7.11 2.61
CA MET A 278 -2.54 6.45 3.87
C MET A 278 -1.17 6.81 4.40
N MET A 279 -1.15 7.62 5.44
CA MET A 279 0.11 8.00 6.08
C MET A 279 0.77 6.80 6.77
N TYR A 280 2.05 6.66 6.67
CA TYR A 280 2.84 5.73 7.47
C TYR A 280 3.50 6.50 8.63
N ALA A 281 3.19 6.24 9.93
CA ALA A 281 2.18 5.30 10.44
C ALA A 281 1.51 5.84 11.73
N VAL A 282 0.55 5.10 12.30
CA VAL A 282 -0.05 5.47 13.61
C VAL A 282 1.01 5.47 14.70
N ILE A 283 1.68 4.32 14.88
CA ILE A 283 2.72 4.12 15.89
C ILE A 283 3.92 3.47 15.20
N ASP A 284 5.05 4.14 15.26
CA ASP A 284 6.30 3.69 14.69
C ASP A 284 7.45 4.53 15.27
N PRO A 285 8.67 3.98 15.52
CA PRO A 285 9.78 4.72 16.10
C PRO A 285 10.28 5.89 15.27
N GLU A 286 10.16 5.80 13.93
CA GLU A 286 10.70 6.80 13.01
C GLU A 286 9.61 7.61 12.29
N PHE A 287 8.47 6.98 11.97
CA PHE A 287 7.41 7.54 11.13
C PHE A 287 6.09 7.72 11.88
N GLY A 288 6.02 7.33 13.16
CA GLY A 288 4.78 7.33 13.91
C GLY A 288 4.25 8.72 14.25
N LEU A 289 2.94 8.90 14.10
CA LEU A 289 2.24 10.01 14.74
C LEU A 289 2.31 9.90 16.26
N ILE A 290 2.42 8.67 16.77
CA ILE A 290 2.58 8.31 18.18
C ILE A 290 3.89 7.51 18.30
N GLN A 291 4.65 7.75 19.35
CA GLN A 291 5.89 7.04 19.65
C GLN A 291 5.61 5.59 20.07
N ASP A 292 6.66 4.77 20.15
CA ASP A 292 6.60 3.35 20.53
C ASP A 292 5.96 3.05 21.89
N ASP A 293 5.85 4.06 22.76
CA ASP A 293 5.13 3.91 24.03
C ASP A 293 3.60 3.83 23.85
N GLY A 294 3.10 4.10 22.63
CA GLY A 294 1.69 4.09 22.28
C GLY A 294 0.87 5.25 22.87
N VAL A 295 1.53 6.24 23.47
CA VAL A 295 0.89 7.35 24.20
C VAL A 295 1.41 8.71 23.77
N THR A 296 2.75 8.87 23.66
CA THR A 296 3.39 10.14 23.34
C THR A 296 3.15 10.54 21.89
N ARG A 297 2.40 11.63 21.69
CA ARG A 297 2.05 12.15 20.37
C ARG A 297 3.17 13.06 19.84
N ASN A 298 3.61 12.80 18.61
CA ASN A 298 4.50 13.68 17.88
C ASN A 298 3.74 14.93 17.38
N PRO A 299 4.41 16.08 17.14
CA PRO A 299 3.76 17.28 16.63
C PRO A 299 2.95 17.06 15.35
N ALA A 300 3.35 16.13 14.49
CA ALA A 300 2.63 15.75 13.29
C ALA A 300 1.21 15.19 13.57
N TYR A 301 0.98 14.63 14.77
CA TYR A 301 -0.35 14.12 15.17
C TYR A 301 -1.41 15.21 15.13
N SER A 302 -1.15 16.34 15.79
CA SER A 302 -2.10 17.45 15.83
C SER A 302 -2.29 18.06 14.44
N VAL A 303 -1.21 18.22 13.66
CA VAL A 303 -1.30 18.73 12.29
C VAL A 303 -2.18 17.85 11.42
N PHE A 304 -1.98 16.53 11.49
CA PHE A 304 -2.80 15.57 10.74
C PHE A 304 -4.29 15.65 11.15
N LYS A 305 -4.54 15.53 12.45
CA LYS A 305 -5.90 15.59 13.02
C LYS A 305 -6.65 16.87 12.63
N ASP A 306 -6.03 18.03 12.88
CA ASP A 306 -6.65 19.33 12.64
C ASP A 306 -6.91 19.55 11.14
N PHE A 307 -5.99 19.10 10.28
CA PHE A 307 -6.16 19.18 8.84
C PHE A 307 -7.36 18.34 8.36
N VAL A 308 -7.44 17.07 8.78
CA VAL A 308 -8.52 16.17 8.38
C VAL A 308 -9.87 16.70 8.86
N ALA A 309 -9.95 17.15 10.11
CA ALA A 309 -11.17 17.72 10.67
C ALA A 309 -11.65 18.99 9.94
N ALA A 310 -10.71 19.85 9.52
CA ALA A 310 -11.02 21.07 8.79
C ALA A 310 -11.31 20.86 7.29
N ASN A 311 -10.95 19.68 6.74
CA ASN A 311 -11.02 19.40 5.30
C ASN A 311 -11.71 18.07 5.01
N PRO A 312 -12.96 17.85 5.40
CA PRO A 312 -13.69 16.61 5.11
C PRO A 312 -13.82 16.38 3.60
N VAL A 313 -13.89 15.10 3.18
CA VAL A 313 -13.95 14.70 1.77
C VAL A 313 -15.14 13.74 1.55
#